data_c30bf99983cdad24bb90f77ef118a84f
#
_entry.id   c30bf99983cdad24bb90f77ef118a84f
#
_cell.length_a   1.000
_cell.length_b   1.000
_cell.length_c   1.000
_cell.angle_alpha   90.00
_cell.angle_beta   90.00
_cell.angle_gamma   90.00
#
_symmetry.space_group_name_H-M   'P 1'
#
loop_
_entity.id
_entity.type
_entity.pdbx_description
1 polymer ?
#
loop_
_entity_poly.entity_id
_entity_poly.type
_entity_poly.pdbx_seq_one_letter_code
_entity_poly.pdbx_strand_id
1 'polypeptide(L)'
;MDKKFKIICIIAVILILGFAIYSITPLNRSYSIDNADMDLIIDKYGKLHVDEVYDYSFNGEYNGVYRDIPLKYGESIRNIKVSAEGAYPVVEKNETGNYERLKIYLYSDQQHTQKIKDCNVRVHIGYDMNKVVKVYDDVGVLQYKLWDKQWDVGVKHMDVKVHLPGDTGNSYYINPEKFTKSSSMDGNTISIVSNGVSKGEIYELLVFMPRDELTRSASYAYHHNGTGKEMILNNLNSSLDEKNFWDTFCTIFTLLVFIGPAIVICAYIKYGREPKVDYDGIYERELPSDDPPEIVNAIFSQSHVIGTPDMEGFEASILNIIDKKVFEINTQENEDSDEADVVLTIKNDKKDELSSSEQIIFETLSHFATDDVLNLSDLRKKLTNETNAKWFMEHFKSWKDQVKDENKEYSKKYFNTKGSDISSAVGLFGFIIAVIAFCCCLIFIPLQEARIWCAKMSVLIGIISIVIFFLPADYVGQWTYEGRVLHLKWKNFKKFLEDNSLIEEHPPESIVIWKKYLIYGAALGIADKVYDSMKLQIPNVGEYDDGVFVYHSCDGFTSMHSAIKTGEYWANPPSDSDGGSGGSGGFGGGSGGGGGGAF
;
A
#
# COMPACT_ATOMS: atom_id res chain seq x y z
N MET A 1 2.00 5.27 24.98
CA MET A 1 1.92 4.85 23.56
C MET A 1 1.14 3.56 23.56
N ASP A 2 -0.08 3.61 23.05
CA ASP A 2 -1.10 2.58 23.21
C ASP A 2 -0.69 1.27 22.49
N LYS A 3 -1.12 0.13 23.04
CA LYS A 3 -0.79 -1.22 22.55
C LYS A 3 -1.20 -1.40 21.07
N LYS A 4 -2.30 -0.76 20.66
CA LYS A 4 -2.84 -0.77 19.29
C LYS A 4 -1.98 0.05 18.31
N PHE A 5 -1.46 1.22 18.73
CA PHE A 5 -0.53 2.02 17.93
C PHE A 5 0.78 1.26 17.67
N LYS A 6 1.29 0.54 18.69
CA LYS A 6 2.44 -0.36 18.51
C LYS A 6 2.16 -1.46 17.48
N ILE A 7 0.93 -2.02 17.48
CA ILE A 7 0.53 -3.06 16.51
C ILE A 7 0.48 -2.50 15.08
N ILE A 8 -0.09 -1.32 14.87
CA ILE A 8 -0.14 -0.67 13.54
C ILE A 8 1.27 -0.32 13.05
N CYS A 9 2.12 0.23 13.92
CA CYS A 9 3.52 0.48 13.60
C CYS A 9 4.28 -0.81 13.27
N ILE A 10 4.02 -1.89 14.01
CA ILE A 10 4.61 -3.22 13.74
C ILE A 10 4.11 -3.77 12.40
N ILE A 11 2.82 -3.68 12.09
CA ILE A 11 2.27 -4.11 10.79
C ILE A 11 2.87 -3.28 9.65
N ALA A 12 2.98 -1.96 9.80
CA ALA A 12 3.61 -1.10 8.81
C ALA A 12 5.10 -1.45 8.61
N VAL A 13 5.83 -1.71 9.70
CA VAL A 13 7.24 -2.16 9.64
C VAL A 13 7.34 -3.55 9.01
N ILE A 14 6.44 -4.49 9.30
CA ILE A 14 6.43 -5.83 8.70
C ILE A 14 6.13 -5.74 7.19
N LEU A 15 5.22 -4.89 6.75
CA LEU A 15 4.93 -4.67 5.33
C LEU A 15 6.12 -4.03 4.61
N ILE A 16 6.79 -3.05 5.23
CA ILE A 16 8.01 -2.43 4.69
C ILE A 16 9.15 -3.44 4.64
N LEU A 17 9.35 -4.23 5.69
CA LEU A 17 10.35 -5.30 5.74
C LEU A 17 10.02 -6.43 4.76
N GLY A 18 8.75 -6.82 4.61
CA GLY A 18 8.30 -7.81 3.64
C GLY A 18 8.55 -7.35 2.19
N PHE A 19 8.29 -6.06 1.89
CA PHE A 19 8.62 -5.46 0.60
C PHE A 19 10.14 -5.37 0.38
N ALA A 20 10.91 -5.02 1.41
CA ALA A 20 12.37 -4.99 1.35
C ALA A 20 12.96 -6.41 1.17
N ILE A 21 12.43 -7.42 1.86
CA ILE A 21 12.85 -8.83 1.72
C ILE A 21 12.49 -9.37 0.32
N TYR A 22 11.31 -9.06 -0.20
CA TYR A 22 10.91 -9.41 -1.56
C TYR A 22 11.84 -8.80 -2.61
N SER A 23 12.36 -7.59 -2.35
CA SER A 23 13.34 -6.90 -3.20
C SER A 23 14.77 -7.46 -3.09
N ILE A 24 15.06 -8.30 -2.08
CA ILE A 24 16.40 -8.81 -1.74
C ILE A 24 16.52 -10.34 -1.99
N THR A 25 15.45 -11.03 -2.45
CA THR A 25 15.57 -12.45 -2.78
C THR A 25 16.64 -12.65 -3.85
N PRO A 26 17.81 -13.27 -3.55
CA PRO A 26 18.86 -13.47 -4.52
C PRO A 26 18.34 -14.45 -5.58
N LEU A 27 18.36 -14.02 -6.85
CA LEU A 27 18.32 -14.95 -7.97
C LEU A 27 19.47 -15.95 -7.79
N ASN A 28 19.23 -17.22 -8.06
CA ASN A 28 20.23 -18.30 -7.95
C ASN A 28 21.48 -18.05 -8.85
N ARG A 29 21.51 -17.00 -9.64
CA ARG A 29 22.64 -16.55 -10.46
C ARG A 29 22.63 -15.02 -10.57
N SER A 30 23.82 -14.42 -10.66
CA SER A 30 24.02 -12.99 -10.85
C SER A 30 25.28 -12.72 -11.65
N TYR A 31 25.33 -11.57 -12.33
CA TYR A 31 26.55 -11.11 -13.00
C TYR A 31 26.69 -9.60 -12.82
N SER A 32 27.91 -9.10 -13.01
CA SER A 32 28.21 -7.67 -13.08
C SER A 32 29.12 -7.36 -14.27
N ILE A 33 29.09 -6.11 -14.72
CA ILE A 33 30.08 -5.55 -15.65
C ILE A 33 30.96 -4.65 -14.82
N ASP A 34 32.20 -5.09 -14.61
CA ASP A 34 33.13 -4.42 -13.73
C ASP A 34 33.83 -3.25 -14.42
N ASN A 35 34.15 -3.41 -15.70
CA ASN A 35 34.74 -2.37 -16.53
C ASN A 35 34.13 -2.39 -17.95
N ALA A 36 34.09 -1.23 -18.61
CA ALA A 36 33.80 -1.07 -20.02
C ALA A 36 34.82 -0.09 -20.63
N ASP A 37 35.64 -0.58 -21.51
CA ASP A 37 36.57 0.25 -22.30
C ASP A 37 35.99 0.46 -23.69
N MET A 38 35.95 1.72 -24.16
CA MET A 38 35.44 2.06 -25.50
C MET A 38 36.48 2.91 -26.23
N ASP A 39 36.83 2.48 -27.44
CA ASP A 39 37.65 3.24 -28.37
C ASP A 39 36.82 3.59 -29.61
N LEU A 40 36.57 4.85 -29.85
CA LEU A 40 35.74 5.39 -30.91
C LEU A 40 36.62 6.20 -31.86
N ILE A 41 36.78 5.75 -33.13
CA ILE A 41 37.63 6.47 -34.09
C ILE A 41 36.75 6.97 -35.23
N ILE A 42 36.71 8.27 -35.42
CA ILE A 42 36.04 8.94 -36.54
C ILE A 42 37.07 9.20 -37.62
N ASP A 43 36.91 8.56 -38.80
CA ASP A 43 37.78 8.82 -39.93
C ASP A 43 37.33 10.08 -40.71
N LYS A 44 38.22 10.62 -41.56
CA LYS A 44 37.93 11.80 -42.39
C LYS A 44 36.82 11.60 -43.43
N TYR A 45 36.32 10.38 -43.60
CA TYR A 45 35.19 10.08 -44.49
C TYR A 45 33.87 9.99 -43.74
N GLY A 46 33.89 10.20 -42.41
CA GLY A 46 32.73 10.16 -41.54
C GLY A 46 32.25 8.78 -41.13
N LYS A 47 33.15 7.77 -41.23
CA LYS A 47 32.91 6.44 -40.70
C LYS A 47 33.32 6.41 -39.24
N LEU A 48 32.54 5.76 -38.40
CA LEU A 48 32.86 5.48 -37.01
C LEU A 48 33.33 4.05 -36.84
N HIS A 49 34.59 3.86 -36.40
CA HIS A 49 35.11 2.58 -35.94
C HIS A 49 34.90 2.50 -34.44
N VAL A 50 34.33 1.41 -33.97
CA VAL A 50 34.00 1.18 -32.57
C VAL A 50 34.71 -0.09 -32.11
N ASP A 51 35.41 0.02 -30.98
CA ASP A 51 35.99 -1.11 -30.26
C ASP A 51 35.50 -1.04 -28.80
N GLU A 52 34.71 -2.01 -28.40
CA GLU A 52 34.10 -2.12 -27.05
C GLU A 52 34.71 -3.33 -26.35
N VAL A 53 35.14 -3.15 -25.10
CA VAL A 53 35.64 -4.24 -24.24
C VAL A 53 34.87 -4.22 -22.94
N TYR A 54 34.30 -5.35 -22.57
CA TYR A 54 33.50 -5.51 -21.37
C TYR A 54 34.09 -6.60 -20.47
N ASP A 55 34.37 -6.26 -19.20
CA ASP A 55 34.80 -7.19 -18.17
C ASP A 55 33.57 -7.69 -17.39
N TYR A 56 33.16 -8.92 -17.63
CA TYR A 56 32.06 -9.59 -16.96
C TYR A 56 32.56 -10.44 -15.78
N SER A 57 31.88 -10.36 -14.64
CA SER A 57 32.02 -11.27 -13.50
C SER A 57 30.75 -12.07 -13.33
N PHE A 58 30.79 -13.39 -13.53
CA PHE A 58 29.66 -14.30 -13.44
C PHE A 58 29.67 -15.06 -12.12
N ASN A 59 28.50 -15.14 -11.49
CA ASN A 59 28.21 -16.00 -10.35
C ASN A 59 27.02 -16.91 -10.73
N GLY A 60 27.26 -18.20 -10.79
CA GLY A 60 26.34 -19.19 -11.38
C GLY A 60 26.64 -19.51 -12.82
N GLU A 61 25.82 -20.35 -13.44
CA GLU A 61 25.99 -20.85 -14.82
C GLU A 61 25.28 -19.95 -15.83
N TYR A 62 25.97 -19.60 -16.93
CA TYR A 62 25.46 -18.78 -18.04
C TYR A 62 25.76 -19.40 -19.39
N ASN A 63 24.89 -19.14 -20.39
CA ASN A 63 25.14 -19.54 -21.78
C ASN A 63 26.02 -18.52 -22.51
N GLY A 64 26.01 -17.26 -22.09
CA GLY A 64 26.73 -16.19 -22.73
C GLY A 64 26.17 -14.81 -22.47
N VAL A 65 26.53 -13.86 -23.34
CA VAL A 65 26.08 -12.46 -23.29
C VAL A 65 25.47 -12.05 -24.62
N TYR A 66 24.66 -11.00 -24.60
CA TYR A 66 24.16 -10.37 -25.81
C TYR A 66 24.51 -8.88 -25.84
N ARG A 67 24.66 -8.32 -27.03
CA ARG A 67 24.86 -6.89 -27.29
C ARG A 67 23.89 -6.44 -28.38
N ASP A 68 22.97 -5.53 -27.99
CA ASP A 68 22.03 -4.89 -28.91
C ASP A 68 22.60 -3.53 -29.34
N ILE A 69 22.89 -3.37 -30.64
CA ILE A 69 23.40 -2.13 -31.20
C ILE A 69 22.27 -1.49 -32.03
N PRO A 70 21.64 -0.40 -31.53
CA PRO A 70 20.53 0.22 -32.23
C PRO A 70 20.98 0.91 -33.50
N LEU A 71 20.16 0.80 -34.53
CA LEU A 71 20.38 1.40 -35.85
C LEU A 71 19.23 2.34 -36.17
N LYS A 72 19.54 3.60 -36.44
CA LYS A 72 18.58 4.56 -36.97
C LYS A 72 18.44 4.41 -38.48
N TYR A 73 17.41 5.07 -39.02
CA TYR A 73 17.18 5.08 -40.46
C TYR A 73 18.43 5.51 -41.23
N GLY A 74 18.89 4.64 -42.13
CA GLY A 74 20.07 4.81 -42.95
C GLY A 74 21.41 4.41 -42.32
N GLU A 75 21.45 4.16 -40.99
CA GLU A 75 22.66 3.63 -40.35
C GLU A 75 22.87 2.16 -40.70
N SER A 76 24.12 1.73 -40.70
CA SER A 76 24.48 0.33 -40.94
C SER A 76 25.77 -0.04 -40.23
N ILE A 77 25.84 -1.30 -39.81
CA ILE A 77 27.00 -1.91 -39.20
C ILE A 77 27.70 -2.85 -40.16
N ARG A 78 29.04 -2.89 -40.14
CA ARG A 78 29.86 -3.80 -40.91
C ARG A 78 31.10 -4.25 -40.13
N ASN A 79 31.78 -5.27 -40.63
CA ASN A 79 33.08 -5.75 -40.14
C ASN A 79 33.06 -6.15 -38.64
N ILE A 80 31.94 -6.75 -38.19
CA ILE A 80 31.80 -7.17 -36.81
C ILE A 80 32.79 -8.27 -36.48
N LYS A 81 33.61 -8.05 -35.45
CA LYS A 81 34.58 -9.00 -34.88
C LYS A 81 34.28 -9.14 -33.40
N VAL A 82 34.28 -10.37 -32.92
CA VAL A 82 34.11 -10.68 -31.51
C VAL A 82 35.17 -11.65 -31.07
N SER A 83 35.79 -11.38 -29.94
CA SER A 83 36.69 -12.32 -29.26
C SER A 83 36.44 -12.27 -27.75
N ALA A 84 36.93 -13.27 -27.03
CA ALA A 84 36.82 -13.30 -25.57
C ALA A 84 38.11 -13.85 -24.96
N GLU A 85 38.46 -13.28 -23.81
CA GLU A 85 39.51 -13.80 -22.91
C GLU A 85 38.83 -14.48 -21.73
N GLY A 86 39.26 -15.67 -21.37
CA GLY A 86 38.66 -16.48 -20.32
C GLY A 86 37.48 -17.37 -20.78
N ALA A 87 37.09 -17.30 -22.05
CA ALA A 87 36.06 -18.15 -22.64
C ALA A 87 36.27 -18.31 -24.17
N TYR A 88 35.61 -19.30 -24.77
CA TYR A 88 35.58 -19.54 -26.20
C TYR A 88 34.25 -19.04 -26.79
N PRO A 89 34.22 -17.94 -27.56
CA PRO A 89 32.99 -17.34 -28.03
C PRO A 89 32.48 -17.98 -29.33
N VAL A 90 31.16 -18.15 -29.42
CA VAL A 90 30.43 -18.45 -30.68
C VAL A 90 29.37 -17.35 -30.86
N VAL A 91 29.39 -16.67 -32.01
CA VAL A 91 28.59 -15.50 -32.29
C VAL A 91 27.43 -15.80 -33.23
N GLU A 92 26.23 -15.52 -32.80
CA GLU A 92 25.03 -15.50 -33.63
C GLU A 92 24.60 -14.04 -33.85
N LYS A 93 24.38 -13.66 -35.12
CA LYS A 93 23.93 -12.33 -35.50
C LYS A 93 22.46 -12.37 -35.89
N ASN A 94 21.68 -11.45 -35.36
CA ASN A 94 20.27 -11.34 -35.67
C ASN A 94 19.91 -9.87 -35.93
N GLU A 95 19.68 -9.53 -37.20
CA GLU A 95 19.27 -8.21 -37.62
C GLU A 95 17.74 -8.09 -37.51
N THR A 96 17.28 -7.20 -36.66
CA THR A 96 15.89 -6.75 -36.57
C THR A 96 15.86 -5.28 -36.96
N GLY A 97 14.97 -4.86 -37.85
CA GLY A 97 14.99 -3.57 -38.56
C GLY A 97 15.41 -2.30 -37.78
N ASN A 98 15.49 -2.33 -36.44
CA ASN A 98 15.88 -1.21 -35.59
C ASN A 98 17.14 -1.47 -34.75
N TYR A 99 17.73 -2.68 -34.76
CA TYR A 99 18.97 -2.99 -34.06
C TYR A 99 19.62 -4.27 -34.61
N GLU A 100 20.95 -4.34 -34.50
CA GLU A 100 21.74 -5.57 -34.69
C GLU A 100 21.93 -6.21 -33.29
N ARG A 101 21.44 -7.44 -33.10
CA ARG A 101 21.70 -8.24 -31.91
C ARG A 101 22.84 -9.21 -32.14
N LEU A 102 23.91 -9.04 -31.37
CA LEU A 102 24.99 -9.99 -31.25
C LEU A 102 24.74 -10.89 -30.07
N LYS A 103 24.43 -12.15 -30.29
CA LYS A 103 24.30 -13.16 -29.25
C LYS A 103 25.60 -13.93 -29.17
N ILE A 104 26.33 -13.79 -28.08
CA ILE A 104 27.71 -14.31 -27.91
C ILE A 104 27.61 -15.43 -26.88
N TYR A 105 27.56 -16.67 -27.36
CA TYR A 105 27.65 -17.84 -26.52
C TYR A 105 29.08 -17.97 -26.01
N LEU A 106 29.25 -18.24 -24.73
CA LEU A 106 30.57 -18.34 -24.08
C LEU A 106 30.72 -19.75 -23.50
N TYR A 107 31.79 -20.42 -23.89
CA TYR A 107 32.10 -21.76 -23.44
C TYR A 107 33.42 -21.78 -22.66
N SER A 108 33.51 -22.64 -21.65
CA SER A 108 34.73 -22.83 -20.86
C SER A 108 35.74 -23.72 -21.57
N ASP A 109 35.32 -24.45 -22.62
CA ASP A 109 36.12 -25.37 -23.39
C ASP A 109 36.13 -25.04 -24.91
N GLN A 110 37.21 -25.37 -25.61
CA GLN A 110 37.36 -25.13 -27.05
C GLN A 110 36.39 -25.96 -27.90
N GLN A 111 35.87 -27.05 -27.35
CA GLN A 111 34.92 -27.94 -28.03
C GLN A 111 33.48 -27.40 -27.96
N HIS A 112 33.24 -26.30 -27.26
CA HIS A 112 31.95 -25.66 -27.07
C HIS A 112 30.90 -26.59 -26.42
N THR A 113 31.32 -27.40 -25.43
CA THR A 113 30.46 -28.39 -24.78
C THR A 113 30.04 -27.95 -23.39
N GLN A 114 30.83 -27.12 -22.74
CA GLN A 114 30.61 -26.68 -21.35
C GLN A 114 30.32 -25.17 -21.27
N LYS A 115 29.26 -24.82 -20.60
CA LYS A 115 28.90 -23.44 -20.33
C LYS A 115 29.89 -22.80 -19.33
N ILE A 116 29.93 -21.48 -19.34
CA ILE A 116 30.70 -20.74 -18.34
C ILE A 116 30.00 -20.78 -16.98
N LYS A 117 30.79 -20.85 -15.90
CA LYS A 117 30.28 -20.88 -14.54
C LYS A 117 31.31 -20.25 -13.58
N ASP A 118 30.82 -19.38 -12.67
CA ASP A 118 31.61 -18.78 -11.59
C ASP A 118 32.99 -18.27 -12.06
N CYS A 119 33.01 -17.44 -13.11
CA CYS A 119 34.24 -17.00 -13.79
C CYS A 119 34.18 -15.54 -14.24
N ASN A 120 35.32 -14.98 -14.56
CA ASN A 120 35.46 -13.68 -15.19
C ASN A 120 35.77 -13.87 -16.69
N VAL A 121 35.09 -13.10 -17.52
CA VAL A 121 35.30 -13.13 -18.98
C VAL A 121 35.42 -11.71 -19.50
N ARG A 122 36.46 -11.44 -20.29
CA ARG A 122 36.64 -10.18 -21.03
C ARG A 122 36.17 -10.37 -22.44
N VAL A 123 35.13 -9.63 -22.85
CA VAL A 123 34.55 -9.73 -24.21
C VAL A 123 34.92 -8.50 -25.01
N HIS A 124 35.52 -8.70 -26.18
CA HIS A 124 35.88 -7.66 -27.15
C HIS A 124 34.90 -7.68 -28.33
N ILE A 125 34.39 -6.51 -28.71
CA ILE A 125 33.44 -6.34 -29.83
C ILE A 125 33.91 -5.16 -30.69
N GLY A 126 34.44 -5.43 -31.86
CA GLY A 126 34.84 -4.40 -32.84
C GLY A 126 33.88 -4.34 -34.00
N TYR A 127 33.53 -3.16 -34.50
CA TYR A 127 32.67 -2.97 -35.65
C TYR A 127 32.80 -1.56 -36.27
N ASP A 128 32.37 -1.45 -37.56
CA ASP A 128 32.29 -0.17 -38.28
C ASP A 128 30.84 0.28 -38.36
N MET A 129 30.56 1.55 -38.07
CA MET A 129 29.25 2.18 -38.25
C MET A 129 29.29 3.24 -39.35
N ASN A 130 28.32 3.20 -40.26
CA ASN A 130 28.13 4.20 -41.30
C ASN A 130 26.88 5.03 -40.97
N LYS A 131 26.90 6.30 -41.42
CA LYS A 131 25.81 7.27 -41.29
C LYS A 131 25.48 7.70 -39.85
N VAL A 132 26.32 7.37 -38.86
CA VAL A 132 26.23 7.83 -37.47
C VAL A 132 26.74 9.25 -37.31
N VAL A 133 27.86 9.59 -37.97
CA VAL A 133 28.34 10.97 -38.05
C VAL A 133 27.42 11.76 -38.97
N LYS A 134 26.89 12.88 -38.46
CA LYS A 134 26.06 13.83 -39.22
C LYS A 134 26.93 14.99 -39.68
N VAL A 135 26.77 15.39 -40.92
CA VAL A 135 27.55 16.49 -41.52
C VAL A 135 26.60 17.59 -41.99
N TYR A 136 26.77 18.75 -41.44
CA TYR A 136 26.08 20.00 -41.75
C TYR A 136 27.02 20.90 -42.56
N ASP A 137 26.52 22.06 -43.04
CA ASP A 137 27.35 23.01 -43.82
C ASP A 137 28.46 23.63 -42.96
N ASP A 138 28.27 23.73 -41.66
CA ASP A 138 29.16 24.38 -40.69
C ASP A 138 29.92 23.38 -39.79
N VAL A 139 29.44 22.17 -39.63
CA VAL A 139 29.96 21.28 -38.59
C VAL A 139 29.73 19.79 -38.89
N GLY A 140 30.65 18.93 -38.46
CA GLY A 140 30.43 17.48 -38.30
C GLY A 140 30.03 17.18 -36.86
N VAL A 141 29.10 16.27 -36.67
CA VAL A 141 28.52 15.96 -35.33
C VAL A 141 28.48 14.45 -35.12
N LEU A 142 29.04 14.00 -34.01
CA LEU A 142 28.76 12.67 -33.44
C LEU A 142 27.95 12.82 -32.19
N GLN A 143 26.75 12.21 -32.13
CA GLN A 143 25.96 12.04 -30.92
C GLN A 143 25.90 10.54 -30.64
N TYR A 144 26.57 10.09 -29.59
CA TYR A 144 26.76 8.68 -29.28
C TYR A 144 26.44 8.38 -27.83
N LYS A 145 25.61 7.36 -27.59
CA LYS A 145 25.33 6.90 -26.24
C LYS A 145 26.43 5.92 -25.82
N LEU A 146 27.20 6.28 -24.85
CA LEU A 146 28.23 5.44 -24.23
C LEU A 146 27.59 4.31 -23.40
N TRP A 147 26.43 4.60 -22.77
CA TRP A 147 25.61 3.64 -22.05
C TRP A 147 24.14 3.97 -22.23
N ASP A 148 23.27 2.94 -22.27
CA ASP A 148 21.83 3.15 -22.43
C ASP A 148 21.04 2.37 -21.37
N LYS A 149 19.84 2.84 -21.07
CA LYS A 149 18.90 2.25 -20.10
C LYS A 149 18.49 0.81 -20.42
N GLN A 150 18.75 0.33 -21.63
CA GLN A 150 18.42 -1.03 -22.09
C GLN A 150 19.42 -2.09 -21.59
N TRP A 151 20.50 -1.72 -20.93
CA TRP A 151 21.40 -2.67 -20.30
C TRP A 151 20.74 -3.33 -19.09
N ASP A 152 20.86 -4.65 -18.98
CA ASP A 152 20.30 -5.43 -17.88
C ASP A 152 20.91 -5.10 -16.51
N VAL A 153 22.16 -4.66 -16.51
CA VAL A 153 22.92 -4.21 -15.31
C VAL A 153 23.60 -2.88 -15.60
N GLY A 154 24.05 -2.19 -14.58
CA GLY A 154 24.95 -1.05 -14.71
C GLY A 154 26.41 -1.49 -14.93
N VAL A 155 27.30 -0.52 -15.19
CA VAL A 155 28.75 -0.73 -15.26
C VAL A 155 29.40 -0.04 -14.07
N LYS A 156 30.43 -0.67 -13.45
CA LYS A 156 31.08 -0.09 -12.26
C LYS A 156 32.13 0.97 -12.61
N HIS A 157 32.79 0.81 -13.75
CA HIS A 157 33.79 1.73 -14.27
C HIS A 157 33.74 1.76 -15.78
N MET A 158 34.06 2.93 -16.39
CA MET A 158 34.09 3.06 -17.85
C MET A 158 35.20 4.03 -18.25
N ASP A 159 36.04 3.60 -19.22
CA ASP A 159 37.02 4.41 -19.89
C ASP A 159 36.67 4.56 -21.38
N VAL A 160 36.58 5.78 -21.86
CA VAL A 160 36.22 6.07 -23.23
C VAL A 160 37.29 6.95 -23.86
N LYS A 161 37.74 6.55 -25.04
CA LYS A 161 38.58 7.37 -25.94
C LYS A 161 37.84 7.65 -27.21
N VAL A 162 37.93 8.88 -27.69
CA VAL A 162 37.32 9.27 -28.97
C VAL A 162 38.39 9.99 -29.80
N HIS A 163 38.76 9.39 -30.91
CA HIS A 163 39.74 9.93 -31.85
C HIS A 163 39.02 10.65 -32.98
N LEU A 164 39.33 11.93 -33.14
CA LEU A 164 38.73 12.82 -34.14
C LEU A 164 39.60 12.92 -35.38
N PRO A 165 39.05 13.27 -36.55
CA PRO A 165 39.80 13.36 -37.78
C PRO A 165 40.80 14.52 -37.85
N GLY A 166 40.61 15.55 -36.99
CA GLY A 166 41.49 16.71 -36.86
C GLY A 166 41.70 17.12 -35.40
N ASP A 167 42.55 18.08 -35.13
CA ASP A 167 43.03 18.47 -33.82
C ASP A 167 42.62 19.87 -33.35
N THR A 168 41.92 20.66 -34.17
CA THR A 168 41.59 22.07 -33.88
C THR A 168 40.11 22.35 -33.99
N GLY A 169 39.59 23.19 -33.12
CA GLY A 169 38.21 23.69 -33.18
C GLY A 169 37.13 22.71 -32.71
N ASN A 170 37.54 21.55 -32.23
CA ASN A 170 36.64 20.52 -31.69
C ASN A 170 36.03 20.98 -30.37
N SER A 171 34.81 20.50 -30.08
CA SER A 171 34.18 20.67 -28.76
C SER A 171 33.32 19.47 -28.47
N TYR A 172 33.15 19.17 -27.17
CA TYR A 172 32.29 18.05 -26.75
C TYR A 172 31.46 18.39 -25.52
N TYR A 173 30.37 17.66 -25.35
CA TYR A 173 29.45 17.75 -24.24
C TYR A 173 29.10 16.33 -23.77
N ILE A 174 29.01 16.16 -22.45
CA ILE A 174 28.68 14.87 -21.83
C ILE A 174 27.40 15.04 -21.02
N ASN A 175 26.46 14.12 -21.15
CA ASN A 175 25.18 14.18 -20.46
C ASN A 175 24.76 12.78 -19.95
N PRO A 176 24.42 12.63 -18.66
CA PRO A 176 24.58 13.62 -17.57
C PRO A 176 26.02 13.63 -17.05
N GLU A 177 26.50 14.79 -16.67
CA GLU A 177 27.86 14.99 -16.15
C GLU A 177 28.12 14.26 -14.82
N LYS A 178 27.06 13.93 -14.06
CA LYS A 178 27.14 13.22 -12.75
C LYS A 178 27.91 11.90 -12.80
N PHE A 179 27.98 11.22 -13.93
CA PHE A 179 28.71 9.96 -14.10
C PHE A 179 30.18 10.15 -14.46
N THR A 180 30.58 11.37 -14.86
CA THR A 180 31.94 11.67 -15.28
C THR A 180 32.83 11.93 -14.07
N LYS A 181 33.90 11.16 -13.94
CA LYS A 181 34.97 11.39 -12.97
C LYS A 181 35.95 12.43 -13.47
N SER A 182 36.35 12.30 -14.71
CA SER A 182 37.21 13.25 -15.41
C SER A 182 36.99 13.16 -16.92
N SER A 183 37.15 14.29 -17.59
CA SER A 183 37.20 14.33 -19.05
C SER A 183 38.23 15.36 -19.48
N SER A 184 38.92 15.06 -20.60
CA SER A 184 39.92 15.96 -21.19
C SER A 184 39.95 15.76 -22.71
N MET A 185 40.39 16.79 -23.41
CA MET A 185 40.71 16.71 -24.85
C MET A 185 42.16 17.12 -25.03
N ASP A 186 42.94 16.28 -25.63
CA ASP A 186 44.34 16.49 -25.99
C ASP A 186 44.54 16.25 -27.50
N GLY A 187 44.82 17.33 -28.21
CA GLY A 187 44.85 17.32 -29.66
C GLY A 187 43.52 16.82 -30.27
N ASN A 188 43.57 15.69 -30.98
CA ASN A 188 42.40 15.08 -31.59
C ASN A 188 41.75 13.96 -30.75
N THR A 189 42.14 13.81 -29.47
CA THR A 189 41.66 12.71 -28.62
C THR A 189 40.90 13.25 -27.43
N ILE A 190 39.63 12.82 -27.29
CA ILE A 190 38.81 13.04 -26.09
C ILE A 190 38.97 11.79 -25.20
N SER A 191 39.34 12.00 -23.95
CA SER A 191 39.42 10.93 -22.94
C SER A 191 38.39 11.19 -21.86
N ILE A 192 37.58 10.18 -21.54
CA ILE A 192 36.51 10.27 -20.53
C ILE A 192 36.65 9.09 -19.58
N VAL A 193 36.68 9.37 -18.28
CA VAL A 193 36.66 8.36 -17.21
C VAL A 193 35.36 8.53 -16.42
N SER A 194 34.63 7.46 -16.26
CA SER A 194 33.38 7.42 -15.50
C SER A 194 33.52 6.65 -14.19
N ASN A 195 32.85 7.10 -13.14
CA ASN A 195 32.72 6.37 -11.87
C ASN A 195 31.66 5.23 -11.93
N GLY A 196 31.25 4.87 -13.15
CA GLY A 196 30.20 3.90 -13.42
C GLY A 196 28.84 4.51 -13.71
N VAL A 197 28.00 3.73 -14.36
CA VAL A 197 26.63 4.11 -14.75
C VAL A 197 25.66 3.07 -14.22
N SER A 198 24.65 3.50 -13.47
CA SER A 198 23.67 2.60 -12.89
C SER A 198 22.73 2.00 -13.95
N LYS A 199 22.14 0.84 -13.65
CA LYS A 199 21.08 0.26 -14.47
C LYS A 199 19.93 1.25 -14.70
N GLY A 200 19.46 1.33 -15.96
CA GLY A 200 18.33 2.20 -16.34
C GLY A 200 18.70 3.66 -16.61
N GLU A 201 19.99 4.01 -16.49
CA GLU A 201 20.50 5.36 -16.80
C GLU A 201 21.06 5.42 -18.23
N ILE A 202 21.11 6.65 -18.76
CA ILE A 202 21.71 6.95 -20.07
C ILE A 202 22.97 7.79 -19.81
N TYR A 203 24.03 7.49 -20.54
CA TYR A 203 25.27 8.28 -20.56
C TYR A 203 25.66 8.54 -22.00
N GLU A 204 25.65 9.80 -22.42
CA GLU A 204 25.73 10.20 -23.83
C GLU A 204 26.83 11.25 -24.04
N LEU A 205 27.49 11.14 -25.18
CA LEU A 205 28.50 12.06 -25.65
C LEU A 205 28.03 12.74 -26.94
N LEU A 206 28.19 14.06 -27.01
CA LEU A 206 27.96 14.88 -28.18
C LEU A 206 29.28 15.56 -28.54
N VAL A 207 29.75 15.34 -29.76
CA VAL A 207 31.01 15.91 -30.30
C VAL A 207 30.71 16.75 -31.51
N PHE A 208 31.29 17.95 -31.55
CA PHE A 208 31.28 18.84 -32.68
C PHE A 208 32.71 18.92 -33.27
N MET A 209 32.83 18.70 -34.57
CA MET A 209 34.06 18.73 -35.36
C MET A 209 33.93 19.82 -36.44
N PRO A 210 34.92 20.68 -36.68
CA PRO A 210 34.91 21.58 -37.82
C PRO A 210 34.61 20.79 -39.13
N ARG A 211 33.84 21.42 -40.03
CA ARG A 211 33.42 20.79 -41.29
C ARG A 211 34.61 20.42 -42.19
N ASP A 212 35.68 21.21 -42.11
CA ASP A 212 36.90 21.05 -42.91
C ASP A 212 37.83 19.90 -42.48
N GLU A 213 37.64 19.38 -41.28
CA GLU A 213 38.29 18.14 -40.84
C GLU A 213 37.77 16.87 -41.56
N LEU A 214 36.58 16.98 -42.13
CA LEU A 214 35.99 15.93 -42.93
C LEU A 214 36.15 16.20 -44.41
N THR A 215 36.38 15.13 -45.19
CA THR A 215 36.43 15.27 -46.65
C THR A 215 35.14 15.88 -47.19
N ARG A 216 35.20 16.56 -48.36
CA ARG A 216 34.04 17.20 -48.99
C ARG A 216 32.87 16.22 -49.18
N SER A 217 33.15 14.98 -49.59
CA SER A 217 32.14 13.96 -49.80
C SER A 217 31.65 13.30 -48.52
N ALA A 218 32.51 13.21 -47.48
CA ALA A 218 32.25 12.48 -46.24
C ALA A 218 31.30 11.27 -46.43
N SER A 219 31.72 10.35 -47.33
CA SER A 219 30.84 9.38 -47.97
C SER A 219 30.14 8.41 -47.01
N TYR A 220 30.68 8.23 -45.83
CA TYR A 220 30.12 7.37 -44.79
C TYR A 220 29.31 8.15 -43.74
N ALA A 221 29.25 9.49 -43.81
CA ALA A 221 28.43 10.34 -42.95
C ALA A 221 27.01 10.50 -43.49
N TYR A 222 26.10 10.94 -42.64
CA TYR A 222 24.75 11.39 -43.00
C TYR A 222 24.77 12.92 -43.25
N HIS A 223 24.37 13.33 -44.44
CA HIS A 223 24.41 14.74 -44.84
C HIS A 223 23.09 15.44 -44.52
N HIS A 224 23.20 16.59 -43.89
CA HIS A 224 22.11 17.52 -43.63
C HIS A 224 22.40 18.88 -44.30
N ASN A 225 21.39 19.49 -44.87
CA ASN A 225 21.50 20.85 -45.42
C ASN A 225 21.36 21.89 -44.29
N GLY A 226 22.10 22.99 -44.38
CA GLY A 226 22.05 24.08 -43.44
C GLY A 226 23.02 23.97 -42.25
N THR A 227 22.99 24.96 -41.38
CA THR A 227 23.84 25.06 -40.17
C THR A 227 23.31 24.22 -39.03
N GLY A 228 24.19 23.42 -38.41
CA GLY A 228 23.78 22.44 -37.40
C GLY A 228 24.19 22.77 -35.98
N LYS A 229 25.32 23.43 -35.76
CA LYS A 229 25.89 23.62 -34.41
C LYS A 229 24.95 24.35 -33.46
N GLU A 230 24.47 25.52 -33.86
CA GLU A 230 23.60 26.35 -33.02
C GLU A 230 22.23 25.68 -32.78
N MET A 231 21.65 25.08 -33.82
CA MET A 231 20.40 24.36 -33.75
C MET A 231 20.46 23.18 -32.74
N ILE A 232 21.55 22.39 -32.80
CA ILE A 232 21.71 21.23 -31.91
C ILE A 232 21.96 21.68 -30.47
N LEU A 233 22.76 22.72 -30.25
CA LEU A 233 23.00 23.30 -28.92
C LEU A 233 21.73 23.85 -28.30
N ASN A 234 20.92 24.58 -29.08
CA ASN A 234 19.62 25.08 -28.60
C ASN A 234 18.65 23.97 -28.23
N ASN A 235 18.60 22.90 -29.05
CA ASN A 235 17.78 21.72 -28.74
C ASN A 235 18.28 20.98 -27.50
N LEU A 236 19.60 20.87 -27.30
CA LEU A 236 20.19 20.26 -26.12
C LEU A 236 19.83 21.06 -24.86
N ASN A 237 20.02 22.39 -24.89
CA ASN A 237 19.70 23.27 -23.77
C ASN A 237 18.20 23.21 -23.42
N SER A 238 17.32 23.28 -24.43
CA SER A 238 15.86 23.16 -24.21
C SER A 238 15.49 21.83 -23.57
N SER A 239 16.10 20.72 -24.00
CA SER A 239 15.84 19.39 -23.43
C SER A 239 16.34 19.27 -21.99
N LEU A 240 17.48 19.90 -21.67
CA LEU A 240 18.02 19.93 -20.31
C LEU A 240 17.14 20.79 -19.39
N ASP A 241 16.68 21.94 -19.87
CA ASP A 241 15.79 22.83 -19.11
C ASP A 241 14.44 22.15 -18.85
N GLU A 242 13.88 21.47 -19.84
CA GLU A 242 12.66 20.70 -19.68
C GLU A 242 12.83 19.57 -18.65
N LYS A 243 13.92 18.81 -18.72
CA LYS A 243 14.23 17.75 -17.76
C LYS A 243 14.37 18.32 -16.34
N ASN A 244 15.15 19.37 -16.16
CA ASN A 244 15.36 20.03 -14.87
C ASN A 244 14.05 20.56 -14.27
N PHE A 245 13.16 21.11 -15.11
CA PHE A 245 11.83 21.53 -14.70
C PHE A 245 11.02 20.33 -14.14
N TRP A 246 10.96 19.22 -14.89
CA TRP A 246 10.21 18.04 -14.47
C TRP A 246 10.81 17.35 -13.25
N ASP A 247 12.12 17.29 -13.11
CA ASP A 247 12.81 16.74 -11.94
C ASP A 247 12.48 17.58 -10.68
N THR A 248 12.50 18.90 -10.81
CA THR A 248 12.10 19.83 -9.73
C THR A 248 10.62 19.65 -9.39
N PHE A 249 9.76 19.56 -10.39
CA PHE A 249 8.33 19.32 -10.20
C PHE A 249 8.08 18.00 -9.48
N CYS A 250 8.70 16.90 -9.90
CA CYS A 250 8.59 15.58 -9.24
C CYS A 250 9.04 15.64 -7.78
N THR A 251 10.10 16.40 -7.47
CA THR A 251 10.58 16.58 -6.11
C THR A 251 9.55 17.30 -5.25
N ILE A 252 9.00 18.42 -5.73
CA ILE A 252 7.96 19.17 -5.03
C ILE A 252 6.70 18.29 -4.87
N PHE A 253 6.30 17.60 -5.93
CA PHE A 253 5.13 16.72 -5.91
C PHE A 253 5.28 15.59 -4.88
N THR A 254 6.48 15.04 -4.72
CA THR A 254 6.78 14.02 -3.70
C THR A 254 6.58 14.56 -2.28
N LEU A 255 6.89 15.84 -2.02
CA LEU A 255 6.68 16.46 -0.70
C LEU A 255 5.20 16.55 -0.32
N LEU A 256 4.28 16.60 -1.29
CA LEU A 256 2.85 16.63 -1.02
C LEU A 256 2.34 15.37 -0.29
N VAL A 257 3.04 14.25 -0.43
CA VAL A 257 2.73 12.99 0.27
C VAL A 257 2.68 13.19 1.80
N PHE A 258 3.49 14.08 2.34
CA PHE A 258 3.60 14.32 3.78
C PHE A 258 2.56 15.29 4.34
N ILE A 259 1.83 16.03 3.50
CA ILE A 259 0.88 17.07 3.96
C ILE A 259 -0.28 16.45 4.73
N GLY A 260 -0.93 15.42 4.19
CA GLY A 260 -2.05 14.73 4.86
C GLY A 260 -1.66 14.20 6.24
N PRO A 261 -0.62 13.35 6.36
CA PRO A 261 -0.13 12.88 7.65
C PRO A 261 0.26 14.01 8.62
N ALA A 262 0.89 15.08 8.13
CA ALA A 262 1.27 16.22 8.98
C ALA A 262 0.03 16.91 9.58
N ILE A 263 -1.03 17.13 8.78
CA ILE A 263 -2.29 17.71 9.27
C ILE A 263 -2.92 16.82 10.34
N VAL A 264 -2.95 15.49 10.11
CA VAL A 264 -3.50 14.53 11.08
C VAL A 264 -2.68 14.51 12.37
N ILE A 265 -1.35 14.56 12.29
CA ILE A 265 -0.48 14.66 13.48
C ILE A 265 -0.76 15.97 14.25
N CYS A 266 -0.92 17.08 13.57
CA CYS A 266 -1.29 18.36 14.20
C CYS A 266 -2.67 18.29 14.85
N ALA A 267 -3.65 17.65 14.18
CA ALA A 267 -4.98 17.42 14.72
C ALA A 267 -4.93 16.55 15.99
N TYR A 268 -4.14 15.46 15.96
CA TYR A 268 -3.91 14.59 17.11
C TYR A 268 -3.27 15.35 18.29
N ILE A 269 -2.24 16.15 18.04
CA ILE A 269 -1.58 16.93 19.10
C ILE A 269 -2.57 17.89 19.79
N LYS A 270 -3.48 18.46 19.01
CA LYS A 270 -4.43 19.47 19.50
C LYS A 270 -5.73 18.87 20.05
N TYR A 271 -6.25 17.82 19.44
CA TYR A 271 -7.58 17.27 19.72
C TYR A 271 -7.60 15.78 20.08
N GLY A 272 -6.47 15.07 20.02
CA GLY A 272 -6.39 13.62 20.28
C GLY A 272 -5.66 13.26 21.57
N ARG A 273 -5.03 14.22 22.25
CA ARG A 273 -4.34 13.95 23.52
C ARG A 273 -5.32 13.94 24.66
N GLU A 274 -5.39 12.81 25.36
CA GLU A 274 -6.25 12.64 26.52
C GLU A 274 -5.95 13.65 27.65
N PRO A 275 -6.97 14.25 28.28
CA PRO A 275 -6.78 15.15 29.40
C PRO A 275 -6.27 14.37 30.62
N LYS A 276 -5.42 15.03 31.40
CA LYS A 276 -5.06 14.54 32.73
C LYS A 276 -6.23 14.77 33.67
N VAL A 277 -6.64 13.72 34.36
CA VAL A 277 -7.76 13.77 35.32
C VAL A 277 -7.27 13.37 36.70
N ASP A 278 -7.90 13.93 37.73
CA ASP A 278 -7.63 13.62 39.12
C ASP A 278 -8.54 12.45 39.56
N TYR A 279 -8.20 11.24 39.06
CA TYR A 279 -8.87 9.99 39.38
C TYR A 279 -7.83 8.87 39.39
N ASP A 280 -7.67 8.23 40.55
CA ASP A 280 -6.67 7.18 40.80
C ASP A 280 -7.29 5.83 41.23
N GLY A 281 -8.63 5.69 41.09
CA GLY A 281 -9.33 4.43 41.37
C GLY A 281 -8.73 3.25 40.56
N ILE A 282 -8.51 2.12 41.25
CA ILE A 282 -8.00 0.89 40.63
C ILE A 282 -9.15 0.00 40.15
N TYR A 283 -10.23 0.00 40.93
CA TYR A 283 -11.48 -0.74 40.71
C TYR A 283 -12.67 0.12 41.10
N GLU A 284 -13.82 -0.10 40.45
CA GLU A 284 -15.12 0.44 40.81
C GLU A 284 -16.05 -0.73 41.06
N ARG A 285 -16.83 -0.66 42.15
CA ARG A 285 -17.83 -1.68 42.53
C ARG A 285 -19.25 -1.25 42.22
N GLU A 286 -19.51 0.02 42.33
CA GLU A 286 -20.80 0.59 42.02
C GLU A 286 -20.89 0.94 40.55
N LEU A 287 -22.11 0.93 40.01
CA LEU A 287 -22.34 1.41 38.65
C LEU A 287 -21.87 2.86 38.52
N PRO A 288 -20.97 3.17 37.58
CA PRO A 288 -20.43 4.54 37.43
C PRO A 288 -21.47 5.58 37.05
N SER A 289 -22.58 5.17 36.42
CA SER A 289 -23.74 6.00 36.09
C SER A 289 -25.00 5.13 35.95
N ASP A 290 -26.18 5.79 36.01
CA ASP A 290 -27.48 5.14 35.80
C ASP A 290 -27.93 5.18 34.32
N ASP A 291 -27.01 5.38 33.39
CA ASP A 291 -27.31 5.39 31.95
C ASP A 291 -27.83 4.04 31.48
N PRO A 292 -28.77 3.97 30.52
CA PRO A 292 -29.24 2.71 29.93
C PRO A 292 -28.08 1.85 29.34
N PRO A 293 -28.18 0.52 29.41
CA PRO A 293 -27.08 -0.36 29.03
C PRO A 293 -26.65 -0.20 27.57
N GLU A 294 -27.56 0.09 26.64
CA GLU A 294 -27.24 0.40 25.23
C GLU A 294 -26.45 1.70 25.08
N ILE A 295 -26.69 2.70 25.92
CA ILE A 295 -25.94 3.96 25.95
C ILE A 295 -24.53 3.72 26.51
N VAL A 296 -24.42 2.92 27.57
CA VAL A 296 -23.12 2.51 28.14
C VAL A 296 -22.32 1.74 27.12
N ASN A 297 -22.93 0.81 26.41
CA ASN A 297 -22.30 0.09 25.30
C ASN A 297 -21.83 1.06 24.21
N ALA A 298 -22.69 1.94 23.72
CA ALA A 298 -22.40 2.87 22.63
C ALA A 298 -21.24 3.84 22.94
N ILE A 299 -21.07 4.24 24.22
CA ILE A 299 -20.08 5.25 24.63
C ILE A 299 -18.84 4.62 25.24
N PHE A 300 -18.97 3.61 26.10
CA PHE A 300 -17.89 3.11 26.97
C PHE A 300 -17.43 1.69 26.63
N SER A 301 -18.13 0.95 25.75
CA SER A 301 -17.60 -0.27 25.17
C SER A 301 -16.40 0.08 24.27
N GLN A 302 -15.52 -0.88 24.01
CA GLN A 302 -14.36 -0.66 23.14
C GLN A 302 -14.73 -0.65 21.64
N SER A 303 -15.95 -0.21 21.29
CA SER A 303 -16.37 -0.10 19.91
C SER A 303 -15.61 1.02 19.18
N HIS A 304 -15.31 0.80 17.90
CA HIS A 304 -14.48 1.73 17.12
C HIS A 304 -15.17 3.05 16.78
N VAL A 305 -16.48 3.17 17.03
CA VAL A 305 -17.29 4.35 16.73
C VAL A 305 -18.05 4.76 17.99
N ILE A 306 -17.50 5.74 18.70
CA ILE A 306 -18.13 6.28 19.91
C ILE A 306 -19.53 6.83 19.58
N GLY A 307 -20.50 6.43 20.40
CA GLY A 307 -21.89 6.81 20.26
C GLY A 307 -22.73 5.88 19.39
N THR A 308 -22.15 4.80 18.86
CA THR A 308 -22.88 3.78 18.08
C THR A 308 -22.82 2.44 18.81
N PRO A 309 -23.96 1.83 19.20
CA PRO A 309 -23.97 0.54 19.87
C PRO A 309 -23.61 -0.59 18.90
N ASP A 310 -23.13 -1.70 19.46
CA ASP A 310 -22.87 -2.95 18.77
C ASP A 310 -23.89 -4.04 19.17
N MET A 311 -23.56 -5.28 18.88
CA MET A 311 -24.42 -6.42 19.16
C MET A 311 -24.58 -6.68 20.65
N GLU A 312 -23.53 -6.48 21.42
CA GLU A 312 -23.51 -6.60 22.86
C GLU A 312 -24.47 -5.56 23.52
N GLY A 313 -24.58 -4.38 22.93
CA GLY A 313 -25.55 -3.37 23.32
C GLY A 313 -27.00 -3.79 23.04
N PHE A 314 -27.25 -4.46 21.91
CA PHE A 314 -28.56 -5.00 21.57
C PHE A 314 -28.98 -6.10 22.55
N GLU A 315 -28.09 -7.01 22.86
CA GLU A 315 -28.31 -8.10 23.82
C GLU A 315 -28.53 -7.55 25.24
N ALA A 316 -27.76 -6.55 25.66
CA ALA A 316 -27.95 -5.89 26.96
C ALA A 316 -29.31 -5.21 27.05
N SER A 317 -29.80 -4.60 25.96
CA SER A 317 -31.16 -4.02 25.92
C SER A 317 -32.23 -5.12 26.02
N ILE A 318 -32.06 -6.30 25.41
CA ILE A 318 -32.97 -7.42 25.59
C ILE A 318 -33.04 -7.83 27.07
N LEU A 319 -31.86 -7.96 27.74
CA LEU A 319 -31.84 -8.25 29.18
C LEU A 319 -32.56 -7.18 30.01
N ASN A 320 -32.44 -5.91 29.65
CA ASN A 320 -33.12 -4.81 30.31
C ASN A 320 -34.65 -4.88 30.12
N ILE A 321 -35.12 -5.26 28.92
CA ILE A 321 -36.55 -5.50 28.62
C ILE A 321 -37.07 -6.71 29.42
N ILE A 322 -36.27 -7.77 29.61
CA ILE A 322 -36.59 -8.92 30.45
C ILE A 322 -36.69 -8.48 31.93
N ASP A 323 -35.74 -7.67 32.41
CA ASP A 323 -35.79 -7.15 33.81
C ASP A 323 -37.03 -6.30 34.06
N LYS A 324 -37.50 -5.54 33.08
CA LYS A 324 -38.77 -4.81 33.09
C LYS A 324 -40.00 -5.71 32.99
N LYS A 325 -39.82 -7.03 32.82
CA LYS A 325 -40.87 -8.04 32.65
C LYS A 325 -41.83 -7.75 31.48
N VAL A 326 -41.30 -7.15 30.42
CA VAL A 326 -41.98 -7.01 29.12
C VAL A 326 -41.78 -8.25 28.27
N PHE A 327 -40.60 -8.85 28.38
CA PHE A 327 -40.34 -10.21 27.89
C PHE A 327 -40.25 -11.13 29.11
N GLU A 328 -41.06 -12.19 29.13
CA GLU A 328 -40.96 -13.29 30.09
C GLU A 328 -40.22 -14.44 29.44
N ILE A 329 -39.27 -15.05 30.16
CA ILE A 329 -38.46 -16.16 29.69
C ILE A 329 -39.06 -17.47 30.15
N ASN A 330 -39.19 -18.41 29.21
CA ASN A 330 -39.47 -19.80 29.45
C ASN A 330 -38.42 -20.67 28.75
N THR A 331 -38.26 -21.88 29.20
CA THR A 331 -37.37 -22.87 28.56
C THR A 331 -38.20 -23.98 27.94
N GLN A 332 -37.82 -24.44 26.75
CA GLN A 332 -38.42 -25.56 26.09
C GLN A 332 -37.32 -26.59 25.80
N GLU A 333 -37.58 -27.89 26.11
CA GLU A 333 -36.67 -28.94 25.73
C GLU A 333 -36.51 -28.98 24.21
N ASN A 334 -35.27 -29.02 23.75
CA ASN A 334 -34.96 -29.12 22.35
C ASN A 334 -34.78 -30.59 21.97
N GLU A 335 -35.63 -31.12 21.06
CA GLU A 335 -35.56 -32.53 20.60
C GLU A 335 -34.25 -32.83 19.82
N ASP A 336 -33.57 -31.80 19.30
CA ASP A 336 -32.37 -31.94 18.47
C ASP A 336 -31.04 -31.69 19.23
N SER A 337 -31.10 -31.26 20.51
CA SER A 337 -29.91 -30.97 21.33
C SER A 337 -30.18 -31.24 22.82
N ASP A 338 -29.11 -31.50 23.59
CA ASP A 338 -29.17 -31.63 25.06
C ASP A 338 -29.41 -30.31 25.81
N GLU A 339 -29.49 -29.18 25.07
CA GLU A 339 -29.64 -27.82 25.60
C GLU A 339 -31.10 -27.35 25.42
N ALA A 340 -31.64 -26.71 26.46
CA ALA A 340 -32.99 -26.15 26.41
C ALA A 340 -33.02 -24.85 25.57
N ASP A 341 -34.01 -24.74 24.68
CA ASP A 341 -34.26 -23.54 23.89
C ASP A 341 -34.83 -22.41 24.75
N VAL A 342 -34.37 -21.17 24.53
CA VAL A 342 -34.91 -19.96 25.13
C VAL A 342 -36.16 -19.52 24.37
N VAL A 343 -37.26 -19.40 25.09
CA VAL A 343 -38.56 -18.96 24.58
C VAL A 343 -38.95 -17.62 25.25
N LEU A 344 -39.11 -16.57 24.45
CA LEU A 344 -39.59 -15.27 24.88
C LEU A 344 -41.11 -15.20 24.75
N THR A 345 -41.80 -14.92 25.88
CA THR A 345 -43.23 -14.59 25.89
C THR A 345 -43.39 -13.06 25.97
N ILE A 346 -44.07 -12.45 25.03
CA ILE A 346 -44.16 -11.01 24.84
C ILE A 346 -45.41 -10.47 25.57
N LYS A 347 -45.24 -9.46 26.43
CA LYS A 347 -46.32 -8.79 27.18
C LYS A 347 -46.64 -7.45 26.54
N ASN A 348 -47.62 -7.42 25.68
CA ASN A 348 -48.03 -6.22 24.92
C ASN A 348 -48.59 -5.10 25.83
N ASP A 349 -49.12 -5.42 26.99
CA ASP A 349 -49.71 -4.49 27.98
C ASP A 349 -48.66 -3.59 28.66
N LYS A 350 -47.37 -3.95 28.59
CA LYS A 350 -46.26 -3.18 29.21
C LYS A 350 -45.39 -2.44 28.20
N LYS A 351 -45.78 -2.39 26.96
CA LYS A 351 -44.98 -1.72 25.91
C LYS A 351 -44.67 -0.26 26.20
N ASP A 352 -45.56 0.45 26.89
CA ASP A 352 -45.40 1.89 27.24
C ASP A 352 -44.29 2.15 28.29
N GLU A 353 -43.75 1.11 28.93
CA GLU A 353 -42.61 1.21 29.86
C GLU A 353 -41.25 1.22 29.14
N LEU A 354 -41.22 0.98 27.81
CA LEU A 354 -40.02 0.89 27.01
C LEU A 354 -39.55 2.25 26.51
N SER A 355 -38.24 2.46 26.46
CA SER A 355 -37.62 3.58 25.75
C SER A 355 -37.85 3.47 24.23
N SER A 356 -37.59 4.54 23.48
CA SER A 356 -37.78 4.52 22.03
C SER A 356 -36.87 3.48 21.35
N SER A 357 -35.64 3.31 21.81
CA SER A 357 -34.71 2.27 21.33
C SER A 357 -35.20 0.86 21.67
N GLU A 358 -35.67 0.63 22.90
CA GLU A 358 -36.23 -0.64 23.34
C GLU A 358 -37.52 -1.01 22.60
N GLN A 359 -38.35 -0.04 22.23
CA GLN A 359 -39.55 -0.27 21.42
C GLN A 359 -39.22 -0.86 20.04
N ILE A 360 -38.12 -0.43 19.41
CA ILE A 360 -37.67 -1.02 18.14
C ILE A 360 -37.28 -2.49 18.33
N ILE A 361 -36.60 -2.84 19.42
CA ILE A 361 -36.27 -4.24 19.74
C ILE A 361 -37.56 -5.05 19.96
N PHE A 362 -38.49 -4.50 20.73
CA PHE A 362 -39.78 -5.12 20.98
C PHE A 362 -40.53 -5.40 19.65
N GLU A 363 -40.63 -4.43 18.76
CA GLU A 363 -41.27 -4.57 17.47
C GLU A 363 -40.54 -5.56 16.57
N THR A 364 -39.19 -5.55 16.58
CA THR A 364 -38.36 -6.47 15.80
C THR A 364 -38.60 -7.92 16.23
N LEU A 365 -38.57 -8.21 17.52
CA LEU A 365 -38.75 -9.58 18.01
C LEU A 365 -40.21 -10.04 17.92
N SER A 366 -41.16 -9.13 18.18
CA SER A 366 -42.60 -9.41 18.04
C SER A 366 -43.01 -9.80 16.61
N HIS A 367 -42.35 -9.22 15.60
CA HIS A 367 -42.61 -9.56 14.19
C HIS A 367 -42.37 -11.06 13.89
N PHE A 368 -41.39 -11.67 14.55
CA PHE A 368 -41.07 -13.09 14.38
C PHE A 368 -41.79 -14.01 15.38
N ALA A 369 -42.53 -13.47 16.35
CA ALA A 369 -43.29 -14.23 17.31
C ALA A 369 -44.55 -14.86 16.67
N THR A 370 -45.00 -15.98 17.22
CA THR A 370 -46.27 -16.60 16.89
C THR A 370 -47.09 -16.70 18.16
N ASP A 371 -48.30 -16.14 18.20
CA ASP A 371 -49.16 -16.06 19.39
C ASP A 371 -48.42 -15.44 20.60
N ASP A 372 -47.68 -14.33 20.40
CA ASP A 372 -46.86 -13.64 21.39
C ASP A 372 -45.70 -14.48 21.96
N VAL A 373 -45.32 -15.57 21.31
CA VAL A 373 -44.23 -16.48 21.72
C VAL A 373 -43.16 -16.54 20.62
N LEU A 374 -41.89 -16.29 20.99
CA LEU A 374 -40.74 -16.39 20.11
C LEU A 374 -39.71 -17.38 20.66
N ASN A 375 -39.44 -18.45 19.93
CA ASN A 375 -38.29 -19.34 20.18
C ASN A 375 -37.06 -18.78 19.44
N LEU A 376 -35.92 -18.61 20.13
CA LEU A 376 -34.71 -18.03 19.54
C LEU A 376 -34.06 -18.91 18.47
N SER A 377 -34.16 -20.27 18.61
CA SER A 377 -33.71 -21.21 17.60
C SER A 377 -34.54 -21.10 16.32
N ASP A 378 -35.86 -20.87 16.44
CA ASP A 378 -36.74 -20.64 15.29
C ASP A 378 -36.50 -19.26 14.65
N LEU A 379 -36.16 -18.25 15.42
CA LEU A 379 -35.73 -16.95 14.86
C LEU A 379 -34.54 -17.15 13.91
N ARG A 380 -33.52 -17.88 14.34
CA ARG A 380 -32.36 -18.20 13.48
C ARG A 380 -32.77 -18.91 12.20
N LYS A 381 -33.68 -19.89 12.26
CA LYS A 381 -34.20 -20.59 11.07
C LYS A 381 -34.98 -19.64 10.15
N LYS A 382 -35.83 -18.76 10.70
CA LYS A 382 -36.56 -17.76 9.93
C LYS A 382 -35.64 -16.78 9.21
N LEU A 383 -34.48 -16.42 9.80
CA LEU A 383 -33.48 -15.51 9.24
C LEU A 383 -32.60 -16.15 8.14
N THR A 384 -32.73 -17.44 7.82
CA THR A 384 -32.15 -18.02 6.60
C THR A 384 -32.90 -17.58 5.33
N ASN A 385 -34.06 -17.01 5.45
CA ASN A 385 -34.79 -16.41 4.33
C ASN A 385 -34.30 -14.97 4.10
N GLU A 386 -33.89 -14.66 2.85
CA GLU A 386 -33.31 -13.36 2.49
C GLU A 386 -34.24 -12.16 2.82
N THR A 387 -35.56 -12.30 2.60
CA THR A 387 -36.51 -11.22 2.91
C THR A 387 -36.59 -10.95 4.41
N ASN A 388 -36.68 -11.99 5.22
CA ASN A 388 -36.70 -11.91 6.67
C ASN A 388 -35.36 -11.34 7.21
N ALA A 389 -34.25 -11.79 6.63
CA ALA A 389 -32.91 -11.31 6.99
C ALA A 389 -32.76 -9.80 6.72
N LYS A 390 -33.16 -9.35 5.52
CA LYS A 390 -33.13 -7.92 5.17
C LYS A 390 -34.00 -7.10 6.11
N TRP A 391 -35.22 -7.55 6.38
CA TRP A 391 -36.15 -6.86 7.28
C TRP A 391 -35.57 -6.74 8.70
N PHE A 392 -35.02 -7.84 9.23
CA PHE A 392 -34.41 -7.85 10.56
C PHE A 392 -33.20 -6.89 10.61
N MET A 393 -32.31 -6.96 9.61
CA MET A 393 -31.11 -6.10 9.57
C MET A 393 -31.43 -4.62 9.38
N GLU A 394 -32.51 -4.27 8.66
CA GLU A 394 -33.03 -2.91 8.57
C GLU A 394 -33.50 -2.40 9.95
N HIS A 395 -34.21 -3.22 10.71
CA HIS A 395 -34.66 -2.85 12.07
C HIS A 395 -33.53 -2.83 13.09
N PHE A 396 -32.58 -3.76 12.99
CA PHE A 396 -31.35 -3.71 13.77
C PHE A 396 -30.54 -2.42 13.52
N LYS A 397 -30.46 -2.01 12.25
CA LYS A 397 -29.86 -0.72 11.89
C LYS A 397 -30.68 0.45 12.43
N SER A 398 -32.01 0.41 12.32
CA SER A 398 -32.87 1.46 12.86
C SER A 398 -32.71 1.61 14.38
N TRP A 399 -32.57 0.49 15.11
CA TRP A 399 -32.24 0.52 16.52
C TRP A 399 -30.89 1.20 16.79
N LYS A 400 -29.83 0.86 16.03
CA LYS A 400 -28.53 1.53 16.15
C LYS A 400 -28.63 3.04 15.92
N ASP A 401 -29.36 3.44 14.91
CA ASP A 401 -29.54 4.85 14.55
C ASP A 401 -30.35 5.57 15.65
N GLN A 402 -31.38 4.93 16.24
CA GLN A 402 -32.16 5.46 17.35
C GLN A 402 -31.30 5.65 18.61
N VAL A 403 -30.55 4.65 19.04
CA VAL A 403 -29.61 4.76 20.16
C VAL A 403 -28.58 5.87 19.92
N LYS A 404 -28.09 5.98 18.69
CA LYS A 404 -27.14 7.05 18.32
C LYS A 404 -27.77 8.44 18.45
N ASP A 405 -29.03 8.59 18.07
CA ASP A 405 -29.73 9.87 18.21
C ASP A 405 -30.05 10.19 19.69
N GLU A 406 -30.47 9.21 20.46
CA GLU A 406 -30.72 9.36 21.93
C GLU A 406 -29.44 9.75 22.67
N ASN A 407 -28.28 9.18 22.30
CA ASN A 407 -27.03 9.48 22.99
C ASN A 407 -26.23 10.66 22.40
N LYS A 408 -26.74 11.33 21.37
CA LYS A 408 -26.02 12.39 20.64
C LYS A 408 -25.51 13.53 21.52
N GLU A 409 -26.30 13.95 22.49
CA GLU A 409 -25.90 14.98 23.45
C GLU A 409 -24.89 14.43 24.48
N TYR A 410 -25.06 13.18 24.93
CA TYR A 410 -24.12 12.49 25.82
C TYR A 410 -22.75 12.29 25.15
N SER A 411 -22.75 11.76 23.93
CA SER A 411 -21.50 11.53 23.20
C SER A 411 -20.74 12.84 22.97
N LYS A 412 -21.42 13.95 22.63
CA LYS A 412 -20.79 15.28 22.50
C LYS A 412 -20.29 15.84 23.83
N LYS A 413 -21.01 15.56 24.93
CA LYS A 413 -20.60 15.98 26.27
C LYS A 413 -19.33 15.27 26.72
N TYR A 414 -19.20 13.98 26.43
CA TYR A 414 -18.13 13.14 26.95
C TYR A 414 -16.95 12.97 25.98
N PHE A 415 -17.17 13.13 24.67
CA PHE A 415 -16.13 12.91 23.67
C PHE A 415 -16.08 14.00 22.61
N ASN A 416 -14.87 14.49 22.29
CA ASN A 416 -14.62 15.49 21.28
C ASN A 416 -14.15 14.84 19.98
N THR A 417 -14.99 14.82 18.96
CA THR A 417 -14.74 14.22 17.65
C THR A 417 -13.95 15.10 16.68
N LYS A 418 -13.63 16.35 17.03
CA LYS A 418 -13.00 17.33 16.10
C LYS A 418 -11.76 16.79 15.41
N GLY A 419 -10.93 16.03 16.11
CA GLY A 419 -9.74 15.40 15.50
C GLY A 419 -10.11 14.36 14.45
N SER A 420 -11.13 13.55 14.71
CA SER A 420 -11.67 12.56 13.78
C SER A 420 -12.31 13.21 12.56
N ASP A 421 -13.10 14.28 12.78
CA ASP A 421 -13.75 15.02 11.69
C ASP A 421 -12.72 15.62 10.74
N ILE A 422 -11.63 16.19 11.29
CA ILE A 422 -10.50 16.71 10.49
C ILE A 422 -9.82 15.58 9.73
N SER A 423 -9.55 14.45 10.37
CA SER A 423 -8.89 13.30 9.73
C SER A 423 -9.74 12.74 8.60
N SER A 424 -11.04 12.55 8.82
CA SER A 424 -11.97 12.08 7.78
C SER A 424 -12.06 13.05 6.61
N ALA A 425 -12.12 14.36 6.88
CA ALA A 425 -12.09 15.38 5.82
C ALA A 425 -10.77 15.34 5.03
N VAL A 426 -9.61 15.28 5.71
CA VAL A 426 -8.28 15.18 5.07
C VAL A 426 -8.18 13.91 4.23
N GLY A 427 -8.68 12.77 4.73
CA GLY A 427 -8.71 11.52 3.99
C GLY A 427 -9.55 11.60 2.72
N LEU A 428 -10.79 12.11 2.84
CA LEU A 428 -11.70 12.25 1.70
C LEU A 428 -11.15 13.21 0.62
N PHE A 429 -10.77 14.43 1.02
CA PHE A 429 -10.23 15.41 0.08
C PHE A 429 -8.88 14.97 -0.50
N GLY A 430 -8.02 14.35 0.31
CA GLY A 430 -6.75 13.80 -0.15
C GLY A 430 -6.93 12.73 -1.21
N PHE A 431 -7.92 11.84 -1.05
CA PHE A 431 -8.25 10.82 -2.05
C PHE A 431 -8.75 11.44 -3.35
N ILE A 432 -9.66 12.41 -3.28
CA ILE A 432 -10.18 13.12 -4.47
C ILE A 432 -9.02 13.81 -5.21
N ILE A 433 -8.14 14.52 -4.49
CA ILE A 433 -6.97 15.19 -5.06
C ILE A 433 -6.03 14.16 -5.70
N ALA A 434 -5.80 13.00 -5.07
CA ALA A 434 -4.97 11.95 -5.61
C ALA A 434 -5.49 11.40 -6.95
N VAL A 435 -6.80 11.18 -7.07
CA VAL A 435 -7.44 10.74 -8.32
C VAL A 435 -7.30 11.79 -9.42
N ILE A 436 -7.58 13.05 -9.10
CA ILE A 436 -7.44 14.17 -10.06
C ILE A 436 -5.97 14.29 -10.50
N ALA A 437 -5.04 14.28 -9.56
CA ALA A 437 -3.60 14.35 -9.84
C ALA A 437 -3.14 13.18 -10.72
N PHE A 438 -3.60 11.95 -10.45
CA PHE A 438 -3.29 10.79 -11.28
C PHE A 438 -3.76 10.99 -12.72
N CYS A 439 -5.00 11.42 -12.94
CA CYS A 439 -5.53 11.70 -14.27
C CYS A 439 -4.75 12.82 -14.97
N CYS A 440 -4.46 13.92 -14.25
CA CYS A 440 -3.68 15.03 -14.78
C CYS A 440 -2.26 14.60 -15.17
N CYS A 441 -1.60 13.77 -14.37
CA CYS A 441 -0.27 13.25 -14.70
C CYS A 441 -0.26 12.46 -16.02
N LEU A 442 -1.29 11.66 -16.26
CA LEU A 442 -1.39 10.87 -17.49
C LEU A 442 -1.61 11.74 -18.75
N ILE A 443 -2.32 12.87 -18.61
CA ILE A 443 -2.73 13.73 -19.73
C ILE A 443 -1.69 14.81 -20.02
N PHE A 444 -1.16 15.48 -18.99
CA PHE A 444 -0.41 16.74 -19.15
C PHE A 444 1.11 16.59 -19.01
N ILE A 445 1.63 15.49 -18.46
CA ILE A 445 3.07 15.32 -18.32
C ILE A 445 3.65 14.65 -19.58
N PRO A 446 4.42 15.34 -20.42
CA PRO A 446 4.97 14.79 -21.65
C PRO A 446 6.12 13.83 -21.38
N LEU A 447 6.97 14.11 -20.39
CA LEU A 447 8.14 13.30 -20.05
C LEU A 447 7.72 11.99 -19.38
N GLN A 448 7.97 10.86 -20.02
CA GLN A 448 7.50 9.54 -19.56
C GLN A 448 7.97 9.21 -18.14
N GLU A 449 9.22 9.50 -17.81
CA GLU A 449 9.79 9.22 -16.48
C GLU A 449 9.07 10.02 -15.39
N ALA A 450 8.90 11.33 -15.58
CA ALA A 450 8.17 12.20 -14.67
C ALA A 450 6.70 11.78 -14.53
N ARG A 451 6.05 11.42 -15.64
CA ARG A 451 4.67 10.94 -15.66
C ARG A 451 4.49 9.69 -14.82
N ILE A 452 5.36 8.67 -14.99
CA ILE A 452 5.32 7.43 -14.22
C ILE A 452 5.58 7.71 -12.74
N TRP A 453 6.55 8.58 -12.43
CA TRP A 453 6.87 8.94 -11.05
C TRP A 453 5.69 9.65 -10.36
N CYS A 454 5.14 10.69 -10.98
CA CYS A 454 4.00 11.42 -10.42
C CYS A 454 2.75 10.53 -10.31
N ALA A 455 2.50 9.62 -11.25
CA ALA A 455 1.42 8.67 -11.15
C ALA A 455 1.59 7.73 -9.94
N LYS A 456 2.80 7.18 -9.71
CA LYS A 456 3.11 6.37 -8.52
C LYS A 456 2.89 7.16 -7.22
N MET A 457 3.34 8.41 -7.16
CA MET A 457 3.13 9.27 -5.98
C MET A 457 1.65 9.59 -5.77
N SER A 458 0.87 9.82 -6.83
CA SER A 458 -0.59 10.02 -6.72
C SER A 458 -1.28 8.79 -6.13
N VAL A 459 -0.93 7.58 -6.57
CA VAL A 459 -1.44 6.33 -5.98
C VAL A 459 -1.07 6.22 -4.51
N LEU A 460 0.18 6.55 -4.14
CA LEU A 460 0.63 6.53 -2.75
C LEU A 460 -0.16 7.52 -1.89
N ILE A 461 -0.40 8.76 -2.37
CA ILE A 461 -1.24 9.74 -1.70
C ILE A 461 -2.66 9.18 -1.51
N GLY A 462 -3.22 8.53 -2.53
CA GLY A 462 -4.54 7.90 -2.47
C GLY A 462 -4.62 6.82 -1.38
N ILE A 463 -3.64 5.92 -1.31
CA ILE A 463 -3.56 4.87 -0.28
C ILE A 463 -3.47 5.47 1.12
N ILE A 464 -2.58 6.45 1.32
CA ILE A 464 -2.43 7.15 2.60
C ILE A 464 -3.73 7.85 2.99
N SER A 465 -4.41 8.48 2.04
CA SER A 465 -5.68 9.17 2.25
C SER A 465 -6.80 8.22 2.66
N ILE A 466 -6.86 7.02 2.07
CA ILE A 466 -7.80 5.95 2.48
C ILE A 466 -7.51 5.52 3.92
N VAL A 467 -6.25 5.29 4.27
CA VAL A 467 -5.86 4.92 5.64
C VAL A 467 -6.25 6.02 6.64
N ILE A 468 -6.02 7.28 6.29
CA ILE A 468 -6.40 8.44 7.12
C ILE A 468 -7.92 8.52 7.28
N PHE A 469 -8.69 8.28 6.21
CA PHE A 469 -10.16 8.32 6.23
C PHE A 469 -10.76 7.29 7.19
N PHE A 470 -10.19 6.08 7.21
CA PHE A 470 -10.65 4.98 8.08
C PHE A 470 -9.98 4.97 9.47
N LEU A 471 -9.27 6.04 9.87
CA LEU A 471 -8.75 6.12 11.22
C LEU A 471 -9.90 6.16 12.23
N PRO A 472 -9.94 5.23 13.20
CA PRO A 472 -10.98 5.22 14.22
C PRO A 472 -10.99 6.52 15.05
N ALA A 473 -12.18 6.96 15.44
CA ALA A 473 -12.38 8.23 16.15
C ALA A 473 -11.65 8.29 17.51
N ASP A 474 -11.49 7.14 18.16
CA ASP A 474 -10.79 7.01 19.44
C ASP A 474 -9.27 7.25 19.34
N TYR A 475 -8.67 7.24 18.14
CA TYR A 475 -7.24 7.53 17.95
C TYR A 475 -6.94 9.02 17.82
N VAL A 476 -7.81 9.79 17.20
CA VAL A 476 -7.59 11.20 16.86
C VAL A 476 -8.56 12.16 17.55
N GLY A 477 -9.62 11.63 18.21
CA GLY A 477 -10.45 12.35 19.14
C GLY A 477 -9.96 12.20 20.58
N GLN A 478 -10.58 12.92 21.51
CA GLN A 478 -10.23 12.89 22.94
C GLN A 478 -11.46 12.93 23.81
N TRP A 479 -11.40 12.27 24.95
CA TRP A 479 -12.39 12.45 26.01
C TRP A 479 -12.37 13.89 26.55
N THR A 480 -13.53 14.43 26.91
CA THR A 480 -13.60 15.61 27.78
C THR A 480 -13.10 15.24 29.18
N TYR A 481 -12.88 16.21 30.05
CA TYR A 481 -12.47 15.92 31.43
C TYR A 481 -13.47 14.99 32.14
N GLU A 482 -14.78 15.33 32.09
CA GLU A 482 -15.83 14.51 32.67
C GLU A 482 -15.94 13.14 32.00
N GLY A 483 -15.90 13.11 30.68
CA GLY A 483 -15.92 11.86 29.90
C GLY A 483 -14.75 10.96 30.22
N ARG A 484 -13.55 11.52 30.44
CA ARG A 484 -12.36 10.73 30.80
C ARG A 484 -12.49 10.09 32.18
N VAL A 485 -13.01 10.83 33.16
CA VAL A 485 -13.28 10.29 34.50
C VAL A 485 -14.29 9.15 34.41
N LEU A 486 -15.41 9.37 33.73
CA LEU A 486 -16.47 8.38 33.59
C LEU A 486 -15.99 7.14 32.81
N HIS A 487 -15.23 7.34 31.72
CA HIS A 487 -14.60 6.23 30.97
C HIS A 487 -13.65 5.40 31.85
N LEU A 488 -12.84 6.04 32.69
CA LEU A 488 -11.96 5.32 33.60
C LEU A 488 -12.74 4.54 34.66
N LYS A 489 -13.85 5.11 35.20
CA LYS A 489 -14.74 4.43 36.13
C LYS A 489 -15.38 3.20 35.48
N TRP A 490 -15.96 3.30 34.27
CA TRP A 490 -16.53 2.16 33.55
C TRP A 490 -15.47 1.11 33.21
N LYS A 491 -14.26 1.53 32.86
CA LYS A 491 -13.13 0.64 32.64
C LYS A 491 -12.74 -0.12 33.92
N ASN A 492 -12.72 0.56 35.05
CA ASN A 492 -12.39 -0.05 36.35
C ASN A 492 -13.54 -0.91 36.89
N PHE A 493 -14.79 -0.57 36.57
CA PHE A 493 -15.95 -1.42 36.82
C PHE A 493 -15.88 -2.70 35.98
N LYS A 494 -15.60 -2.62 34.66
CA LYS A 494 -15.35 -3.78 33.83
C LYS A 494 -14.24 -4.67 34.40
N LYS A 495 -13.12 -4.06 34.79
CA LYS A 495 -11.99 -4.76 35.39
C LYS A 495 -12.36 -5.47 36.68
N PHE A 496 -13.21 -4.86 37.51
CA PHE A 496 -13.75 -5.49 38.72
C PHE A 496 -14.60 -6.70 38.39
N LEU A 497 -15.50 -6.59 37.42
CA LEU A 497 -16.35 -7.69 36.95
C LEU A 497 -15.57 -8.84 36.28
N GLU A 498 -14.42 -8.57 35.71
CA GLU A 498 -13.54 -9.59 35.09
C GLU A 498 -12.64 -10.31 36.09
N ASP A 499 -12.49 -9.77 37.33
CA ASP A 499 -11.58 -10.31 38.34
C ASP A 499 -12.37 -11.12 39.37
N ASN A 500 -12.46 -12.44 39.13
CA ASN A 500 -13.19 -13.35 40.02
C ASN A 500 -12.73 -13.29 41.47
N SER A 501 -11.42 -13.05 41.71
CA SER A 501 -10.87 -12.98 43.06
C SER A 501 -11.40 -11.79 43.83
N LEU A 502 -11.62 -10.66 43.18
CA LEU A 502 -12.17 -9.45 43.78
C LEU A 502 -13.68 -9.61 44.08
N ILE A 503 -14.40 -10.28 43.22
CA ILE A 503 -15.82 -10.61 43.44
C ILE A 503 -15.96 -11.61 44.57
N GLU A 504 -15.05 -12.61 44.70
CA GLU A 504 -15.00 -13.54 45.82
C GLU A 504 -14.72 -12.85 47.18
N GLU A 505 -13.77 -11.90 47.21
CA GLU A 505 -13.46 -11.14 48.41
C GLU A 505 -14.61 -10.18 48.81
N HIS A 506 -15.37 -9.74 47.83
CA HIS A 506 -16.39 -8.70 47.98
C HIS A 506 -17.64 -8.99 47.16
N PRO A 507 -18.38 -10.09 47.48
CA PRO A 507 -19.56 -10.47 46.73
C PRO A 507 -20.67 -9.41 46.85
N PRO A 508 -21.49 -9.21 45.82
CA PRO A 508 -22.66 -8.35 45.89
C PRO A 508 -23.63 -8.82 47.00
N GLU A 509 -24.15 -7.88 47.76
CA GLU A 509 -24.99 -8.14 48.93
C GLU A 509 -26.39 -8.68 48.57
N SER A 510 -26.82 -8.49 47.30
CA SER A 510 -28.17 -8.90 46.88
C SER A 510 -28.20 -9.40 45.42
N ILE A 511 -29.19 -10.25 45.13
CA ILE A 511 -29.48 -10.76 43.81
C ILE A 511 -29.78 -9.65 42.79
N VAL A 512 -30.35 -8.53 43.24
CA VAL A 512 -30.66 -7.36 42.41
C VAL A 512 -29.38 -6.72 41.86
N ILE A 513 -28.31 -6.67 42.67
CA ILE A 513 -27.01 -6.14 42.21
C ILE A 513 -26.38 -7.07 41.18
N TRP A 514 -26.45 -8.39 41.43
CA TRP A 514 -25.96 -9.39 40.46
C TRP A 514 -26.66 -9.29 39.11
N LYS A 515 -27.99 -9.05 39.10
CA LYS A 515 -28.75 -8.83 37.90
C LYS A 515 -28.25 -7.60 37.12
N LYS A 516 -28.04 -6.48 37.79
CA LYS A 516 -27.45 -5.29 37.18
C LYS A 516 -26.06 -5.56 36.66
N TYR A 517 -25.21 -6.30 37.38
CA TYR A 517 -23.89 -6.68 36.92
C TYR A 517 -23.93 -7.51 35.63
N LEU A 518 -24.89 -8.41 35.50
CA LEU A 518 -25.06 -9.22 34.31
C LEU A 518 -25.51 -8.37 33.09
N ILE A 519 -26.49 -7.49 33.27
CA ILE A 519 -26.99 -6.59 32.22
C ILE A 519 -25.87 -5.66 31.71
N TYR A 520 -25.16 -4.99 32.64
CA TYR A 520 -24.06 -4.12 32.25
C TYR A 520 -22.80 -4.90 31.83
N GLY A 521 -22.61 -6.11 32.33
CA GLY A 521 -21.60 -7.04 31.85
C GLY A 521 -21.83 -7.41 30.38
N ALA A 522 -23.10 -7.63 29.99
CA ALA A 522 -23.47 -7.82 28.59
C ALA A 522 -23.14 -6.58 27.76
N ALA A 523 -23.55 -5.38 28.21
CA ALA A 523 -23.24 -4.13 27.52
C ALA A 523 -21.72 -3.90 27.34
N LEU A 524 -20.89 -4.42 28.24
CA LEU A 524 -19.44 -4.34 28.20
C LEU A 524 -18.77 -5.56 27.53
N GLY A 525 -19.54 -6.53 27.03
CA GLY A 525 -19.04 -7.73 26.35
C GLY A 525 -18.35 -8.73 27.28
N ILE A 526 -18.80 -8.86 28.53
CA ILE A 526 -18.22 -9.76 29.55
C ILE A 526 -19.29 -10.52 30.36
N ALA A 527 -20.49 -10.69 29.81
CA ALA A 527 -21.60 -11.35 30.50
C ALA A 527 -21.23 -12.75 31.03
N ASP A 528 -20.54 -13.57 30.24
CA ASP A 528 -20.13 -14.93 30.62
C ASP A 528 -19.25 -14.95 31.86
N LYS A 529 -18.28 -14.03 31.95
CA LYS A 529 -17.39 -13.92 33.12
C LYS A 529 -18.15 -13.51 34.38
N VAL A 530 -19.11 -12.58 34.25
CA VAL A 530 -19.96 -12.17 35.36
C VAL A 530 -20.81 -13.34 35.86
N TYR A 531 -21.40 -14.11 34.92
CA TYR A 531 -22.23 -15.25 35.25
C TYR A 531 -21.41 -16.39 35.89
N ASP A 532 -20.21 -16.66 35.39
CA ASP A 532 -19.31 -17.64 35.99
C ASP A 532 -18.90 -17.27 37.42
N SER A 533 -18.60 -15.99 37.67
CA SER A 533 -18.32 -15.48 39.01
C SER A 533 -19.55 -15.62 39.92
N MET A 534 -20.74 -15.38 39.38
CA MET A 534 -22.01 -15.53 40.12
C MET A 534 -22.27 -16.99 40.51
N LYS A 535 -22.03 -17.98 39.60
CA LYS A 535 -22.15 -19.42 39.90
C LYS A 535 -21.28 -19.88 41.06
N LEU A 536 -20.08 -19.29 41.19
CA LEU A 536 -19.17 -19.60 42.31
C LEU A 536 -19.72 -19.11 43.65
N GLN A 537 -20.47 -18.00 43.69
CA GLN A 537 -21.02 -17.40 44.92
C GLN A 537 -22.43 -17.89 45.24
N ILE A 538 -23.22 -18.22 44.23
CA ILE A 538 -24.60 -18.67 44.32
C ILE A 538 -24.73 -20.03 43.60
N PRO A 539 -24.45 -21.18 44.27
CA PRO A 539 -24.40 -22.49 43.62
C PRO A 539 -25.67 -22.90 42.88
N ASN A 540 -26.84 -22.39 43.28
CA ASN A 540 -28.14 -22.72 42.71
C ASN A 540 -28.71 -21.55 41.86
N VAL A 541 -27.87 -20.77 41.23
CA VAL A 541 -28.31 -19.60 40.44
C VAL A 541 -29.33 -19.95 39.36
N GLY A 542 -29.25 -21.14 38.76
CA GLY A 542 -30.21 -21.63 37.76
C GLY A 542 -31.60 -21.99 38.34
N GLU A 543 -31.76 -22.08 39.67
CA GLU A 543 -33.05 -22.35 40.34
C GLU A 543 -33.82 -21.03 40.66
N TYR A 544 -33.16 -19.88 40.46
CA TYR A 544 -33.86 -18.60 40.60
C TYR A 544 -34.77 -18.39 39.38
N ASP A 545 -36.06 -18.26 39.64
CA ASP A 545 -37.09 -17.94 38.64
C ASP A 545 -37.00 -16.43 38.26
N ASP A 546 -35.86 -16.06 37.67
CA ASP A 546 -35.63 -14.70 37.15
C ASP A 546 -35.14 -14.78 35.69
N GLY A 547 -35.93 -14.19 34.80
CA GLY A 547 -35.71 -14.27 33.36
C GLY A 547 -34.32 -13.87 32.89
N VAL A 548 -33.66 -12.90 33.57
CA VAL A 548 -32.29 -12.46 33.18
C VAL A 548 -31.27 -13.61 33.36
N PHE A 549 -31.37 -14.35 34.46
CA PHE A 549 -30.46 -15.46 34.72
C PHE A 549 -30.80 -16.69 33.85
N VAL A 550 -32.10 -16.95 33.67
CA VAL A 550 -32.56 -18.03 32.79
C VAL A 550 -32.12 -17.78 31.35
N TYR A 551 -32.23 -16.56 30.83
CA TYR A 551 -31.76 -16.20 29.50
C TYR A 551 -30.28 -16.54 29.29
N HIS A 552 -29.45 -16.19 30.27
CA HIS A 552 -28.01 -16.49 30.18
C HIS A 552 -27.71 -17.98 30.37
N SER A 553 -28.36 -18.66 31.33
CA SER A 553 -28.09 -20.07 31.65
C SER A 553 -28.48 -21.06 30.53
N CYS A 554 -29.39 -20.65 29.64
CA CYS A 554 -29.86 -21.40 28.49
C CYS A 554 -29.29 -20.91 27.15
N ASP A 555 -28.07 -20.35 27.16
CA ASP A 555 -27.37 -19.88 25.97
C ASP A 555 -28.14 -18.85 25.11
N GLY A 556 -29.01 -18.03 25.72
CA GLY A 556 -29.77 -17.00 25.04
C GLY A 556 -28.88 -16.02 24.25
N PHE A 557 -27.71 -15.65 24.80
CA PHE A 557 -26.71 -14.83 24.10
C PHE A 557 -26.17 -15.51 22.83
N THR A 558 -25.74 -16.75 22.95
CA THR A 558 -25.21 -17.52 21.80
C THR A 558 -26.27 -17.69 20.72
N SER A 559 -27.52 -17.94 21.12
CA SER A 559 -28.66 -18.10 20.21
C SER A 559 -28.99 -16.79 19.48
N MET A 560 -29.06 -15.66 20.19
CA MET A 560 -29.33 -14.34 19.61
C MET A 560 -28.18 -13.90 18.70
N HIS A 561 -26.94 -14.03 19.15
CA HIS A 561 -25.74 -13.72 18.38
C HIS A 561 -25.68 -14.52 17.06
N SER A 562 -26.01 -15.82 17.14
CA SER A 562 -26.08 -16.68 15.97
C SER A 562 -27.21 -16.28 15.01
N ALA A 563 -28.37 -15.85 15.54
CA ALA A 563 -29.48 -15.33 14.74
C ALA A 563 -29.09 -14.04 14.01
N ILE A 564 -28.46 -13.07 14.69
CA ILE A 564 -27.99 -11.80 14.10
C ILE A 564 -26.96 -12.07 12.98
N LYS A 565 -25.95 -12.91 13.23
CA LYS A 565 -24.95 -13.29 12.21
C LYS A 565 -25.58 -14.01 11.00
N THR A 566 -26.57 -14.86 11.24
CA THR A 566 -27.32 -15.52 10.16
C THR A 566 -28.06 -14.47 9.33
N GLY A 567 -28.73 -13.52 9.97
CA GLY A 567 -29.42 -12.40 9.31
C GLY A 567 -28.46 -11.55 8.49
N GLU A 568 -27.28 -11.21 9.03
CA GLU A 568 -26.24 -10.45 8.32
C GLU A 568 -25.76 -11.17 7.06
N TYR A 569 -25.48 -12.47 7.15
CA TYR A 569 -25.03 -13.27 6.00
C TYR A 569 -26.09 -13.35 4.90
N TRP A 570 -27.34 -13.63 5.24
CA TRP A 570 -28.42 -13.81 4.27
C TRP A 570 -29.01 -12.48 3.74
N ALA A 571 -28.84 -11.38 4.46
CA ALA A 571 -29.17 -10.05 3.96
C ALA A 571 -28.21 -9.57 2.86
N ASN A 572 -26.95 -9.97 2.89
CA ASN A 572 -25.90 -9.57 1.95
C ASN A 572 -25.03 -10.79 1.53
N PRO A 573 -25.56 -11.72 0.73
CA PRO A 573 -24.78 -12.89 0.30
C PRO A 573 -23.61 -12.43 -0.61
N PRO A 574 -22.41 -13.03 -0.47
CA PRO A 574 -21.24 -12.68 -1.28
C PRO A 574 -21.50 -12.97 -2.76
N SER A 575 -21.29 -11.97 -3.64
CA SER A 575 -21.34 -12.13 -5.09
C SER A 575 -19.95 -12.39 -5.66
N ASP A 576 -19.79 -13.50 -6.39
CA ASP A 576 -18.59 -13.82 -7.16
C ASP A 576 -18.43 -12.88 -8.35
N SER A 577 -17.29 -12.19 -8.47
CA SER A 577 -16.89 -11.51 -9.71
C SER A 577 -15.39 -11.53 -9.92
N ASP A 578 -14.99 -12.28 -10.96
CA ASP A 578 -13.68 -12.32 -11.60
C ASP A 578 -13.49 -11.14 -12.58
N GLY A 579 -12.22 -10.78 -12.83
CA GLY A 579 -11.76 -9.99 -13.99
C GLY A 579 -10.46 -9.25 -13.75
N GLY A 580 -9.49 -9.30 -14.47
CA GLY A 580 -8.77 -9.48 -15.64
C GLY A 580 -7.99 -8.23 -16.10
N SER A 581 -6.77 -8.40 -16.45
CA SER A 581 -5.56 -7.62 -16.70
C SER A 581 -5.49 -6.84 -18.03
N GLY A 582 -4.41 -5.98 -18.21
CA GLY A 582 -3.86 -5.53 -19.50
C GLY A 582 -2.98 -4.28 -19.45
N GLY A 583 -1.95 -4.26 -20.25
CA GLY A 583 -0.67 -3.63 -20.21
C GLY A 583 -0.29 -2.71 -21.37
N SER A 584 1.01 -2.32 -21.42
CA SER A 584 1.89 -1.76 -22.48
C SER A 584 1.86 -0.25 -22.77
N GLY A 585 2.95 0.44 -23.08
CA GLY A 585 4.15 0.47 -23.87
C GLY A 585 4.51 1.89 -24.29
N GLY A 586 5.55 2.28 -24.74
CA GLY A 586 6.80 2.81 -24.89
C GLY A 586 7.04 3.96 -25.90
N PHE A 587 8.26 4.48 -25.95
CA PHE A 587 9.13 5.02 -27.02
C PHE A 587 9.72 6.44 -26.90
N GLY A 588 11.00 6.53 -27.30
CA GLY A 588 11.68 7.74 -27.73
C GLY A 588 13.20 7.57 -27.89
N GLY A 589 13.79 7.98 -29.01
CA GLY A 589 15.02 7.53 -29.59
C GLY A 589 16.25 8.42 -29.50
N GLY A 590 17.40 7.81 -29.55
CA GLY A 590 18.75 8.29 -29.81
C GLY A 590 19.59 7.20 -30.43
N SER A 591 20.65 7.49 -31.21
CA SER A 591 21.52 6.53 -31.87
C SER A 591 22.66 6.10 -30.96
N GLY A 592 23.24 4.90 -31.23
CA GLY A 592 24.28 4.29 -30.39
C GLY A 592 23.67 3.91 -29.00
N GLY A 593 24.36 3.21 -28.19
CA GLY A 593 23.89 2.77 -26.91
C GLY A 593 23.31 1.37 -26.96
N GLY A 594 22.09 1.16 -27.13
CA GLY A 594 21.47 -0.16 -27.04
C GLY A 594 21.76 -0.86 -25.72
N GLY A 595 21.25 -2.09 -25.61
CA GLY A 595 21.37 -2.89 -24.42
C GLY A 595 22.36 -4.04 -24.54
N GLY A 596 22.61 -4.67 -23.45
CA GLY A 596 23.35 -5.91 -23.34
C GLY A 596 23.03 -6.60 -22.04
N GLY A 597 23.23 -7.88 -21.99
CA GLY A 597 22.97 -8.68 -20.81
C GLY A 597 23.56 -10.08 -20.93
N ALA A 598 23.39 -10.88 -19.88
CA ALA A 598 23.77 -12.28 -19.81
C ALA A 598 22.54 -13.18 -19.74
N PHE A 599 22.63 -14.35 -20.37
CA PHE A 599 21.51 -15.29 -20.49
C PHE A 599 21.90 -16.74 -20.18
#